data_48d7b5d0179430e1672d298fb671fca9
#
_entry.id   48d7b5d0179430e1672d298fb671fca9
#
_cell.length_a   1.000
_cell.length_b   1.000
_cell.length_c   1.000
_cell.angle_alpha   90.00
_cell.angle_beta   90.00
_cell.angle_gamma   90.00
#
_symmetry.space_group_name_H-M   'P 1'
#
loop_
_entity.id
_entity.type
_entity.pdbx_description
1 polymer ?
#
loop_
_entity_poly.entity_id
_entity_poly.type
_entity_poly.pdbx_seq_one_letter_code
_entity_poly.pdbx_strand_id
1 'polypeptide(L)'
;ETVKRNRPNSTWRRDKGYGGNNKLNSDTEYVTHYANYPTDILKFSRDRNAVHPTQKPVALLEYMIKTYTKEGEVVMDNCMGSGSAGIACGNTDRQFIGIEADDYYFQTAKERIEKGYGV
;
A
#
# COMPACT_ATOMS: atom_id res chain seq x y z
N GLU A 1 19.75 -2.75 -8.14
CA GLU A 1 20.84 -2.92 -7.17
C GLU A 1 21.09 -4.41 -6.96
N THR A 2 22.33 -4.86 -7.16
CA THR A 2 22.70 -6.28 -7.10
C THR A 2 23.22 -6.59 -5.70
N VAL A 3 22.53 -7.41 -4.93
CA VAL A 3 22.97 -7.81 -3.60
C VAL A 3 23.53 -9.22 -3.64
N LYS A 4 24.83 -9.38 -3.36
CA LYS A 4 25.43 -10.71 -3.14
C LYS A 4 25.06 -11.19 -1.74
N ARG A 5 24.43 -12.35 -1.63
CA ARG A 5 24.20 -13.04 -0.36
C ARG A 5 24.84 -14.40 -0.36
N ASN A 6 25.79 -14.61 0.55
CA ASN A 6 26.23 -15.94 0.95
C ASN A 6 25.16 -16.57 1.85
N ARG A 7 24.65 -17.72 1.49
CA ARG A 7 23.75 -18.49 2.37
C ARG A 7 24.58 -19.32 3.34
N PRO A 8 24.40 -19.17 4.66
CA PRO A 8 24.82 -20.20 5.60
C PRO A 8 23.90 -21.42 5.41
N ASN A 9 24.49 -22.60 5.51
CA ASN A 9 23.84 -23.90 5.49
C ASN A 9 22.78 -24.00 6.60
N SER A 10 21.54 -23.69 6.32
CA SER A 10 20.43 -23.93 7.24
C SER A 10 19.17 -24.35 6.48
N THR A 11 18.62 -25.43 6.93
CA THR A 11 17.40 -26.09 6.53
C THR A 11 16.24 -25.11 6.28
N TRP A 12 16.03 -24.77 5.02
CA TRP A 12 14.85 -24.03 4.61
C TRP A 12 13.67 -25.00 4.42
N ARG A 13 12.62 -24.83 5.21
CA ARG A 13 11.32 -25.42 4.90
C ARG A 13 10.83 -24.76 3.59
N ARG A 14 10.44 -25.62 2.65
CA ARG A 14 9.83 -25.21 1.37
C ARG A 14 8.48 -24.59 1.67
N ASP A 15 8.41 -23.28 1.69
CA ASP A 15 7.16 -22.64 1.40
C ASP A 15 6.96 -22.73 -0.12
N LYS A 16 5.82 -23.28 -0.51
CA LYS A 16 5.43 -23.45 -1.92
C LYS A 16 5.08 -22.07 -2.50
N GLY A 17 6.08 -21.27 -2.83
CA GLY A 17 5.95 -20.05 -3.61
C GLY A 17 6.43 -20.31 -5.03
N TYR A 18 5.70 -19.88 -5.99
CA TYR A 18 6.03 -19.93 -7.42
C TYR A 18 7.42 -19.31 -7.66
N GLY A 19 8.34 -20.14 -8.00
CA GLY A 19 9.70 -19.78 -8.40
C GLY A 19 10.43 -21.03 -8.82
N GLY A 20 10.58 -21.24 -10.11
CA GLY A 20 11.24 -22.41 -10.68
C GLY A 20 12.65 -22.56 -10.11
N ASN A 21 12.87 -23.60 -9.33
CA ASN A 21 14.18 -23.98 -8.85
C ASN A 21 14.86 -24.81 -9.93
N ASN A 22 15.66 -24.17 -10.77
CA ASN A 22 16.73 -24.87 -11.46
C ASN A 22 17.85 -25.12 -10.45
N LYS A 23 18.03 -26.39 -10.03
CA LYS A 23 19.24 -26.85 -9.35
C LYS A 23 20.41 -26.73 -10.34
N LEU A 24 21.17 -25.67 -10.22
CA LEU A 24 22.51 -25.60 -10.79
C LEU A 24 23.53 -26.04 -9.72
N ASN A 25 24.60 -26.70 -10.14
CA ASN A 25 25.63 -27.26 -9.31
C ASN A 25 26.18 -26.29 -8.26
N SER A 26 26.71 -26.84 -7.16
CA SER A 26 27.07 -26.17 -5.91
C SER A 26 28.05 -24.98 -6.01
N ASP A 27 28.62 -24.73 -7.17
CA ASP A 27 29.70 -23.77 -7.36
C ASP A 27 29.34 -22.56 -8.25
N THR A 28 28.08 -22.42 -8.64
CA THR A 28 27.63 -21.26 -9.43
C THR A 28 27.13 -20.15 -8.53
N GLU A 29 27.84 -19.02 -8.52
CA GLU A 29 27.29 -17.76 -8.02
C GLU A 29 26.05 -17.40 -8.85
N TYR A 30 24.89 -17.35 -8.20
CA TYR A 30 23.69 -16.83 -8.85
C TYR A 30 23.39 -15.42 -8.34
N VAL A 31 23.12 -14.56 -9.28
CA VAL A 31 22.68 -13.21 -8.99
C VAL A 31 21.15 -13.21 -8.91
N THR A 32 20.61 -12.96 -7.74
CA THR A 32 19.17 -12.78 -7.59
C THR A 32 18.86 -11.30 -7.78
N HIS A 33 18.19 -10.98 -8.87
CA HIS A 33 17.62 -9.65 -9.06
C HIS A 33 16.35 -9.55 -8.22
N TYR A 34 16.43 -8.87 -7.09
CA TYR A 34 15.23 -8.43 -6.38
C TYR A 34 14.73 -7.15 -7.05
N ALA A 35 13.78 -7.30 -7.96
CA ALA A 35 12.85 -6.20 -8.17
C ALA A 35 11.95 -6.16 -6.91
N ASN A 36 11.63 -4.97 -6.44
CA ASN A 36 10.73 -4.77 -5.30
C ASN A 36 9.30 -5.16 -5.69
N TYR A 37 9.07 -6.45 -5.94
CA TYR A 37 7.73 -6.96 -6.18
C TYR A 37 6.95 -6.96 -4.87
N PRO A 38 5.71 -6.49 -4.87
CA PRO A 38 4.84 -6.61 -3.72
C PRO A 38 4.71 -8.09 -3.33
N THR A 39 4.74 -8.35 -2.05
CA THR A 39 4.43 -9.68 -1.50
C THR A 39 2.92 -9.91 -1.54
N ASP A 40 2.48 -11.18 -1.50
CA ASP A 40 1.06 -11.57 -1.48
C ASP A 40 0.31 -10.96 -0.26
N ILE A 41 1.05 -10.60 0.78
CA ILE A 41 0.52 -9.99 2.00
C ILE A 41 1.22 -8.66 2.25
N LEU A 42 0.44 -7.58 2.20
CA LEU A 42 0.87 -6.24 2.59
C LEU A 42 0.48 -5.99 4.05
N LYS A 43 1.46 -5.56 4.87
CA LYS A 43 1.24 -5.28 6.29
C LYS A 43 1.30 -3.78 6.54
N PHE A 44 0.19 -3.20 7.00
CA PHE A 44 0.09 -1.81 7.41
C PHE A 44 -0.47 -1.72 8.82
N SER A 45 0.10 -0.83 9.63
CA SER A 45 -0.45 -0.52 10.95
C SER A 45 -1.74 0.28 10.83
N ARG A 46 -2.66 0.08 11.77
CA ARG A 46 -3.85 0.93 11.86
C ARG A 46 -3.47 2.37 12.24
N ASP A 47 -4.22 3.34 11.75
CA ASP A 47 -4.11 4.72 12.20
C ASP A 47 -4.43 4.80 13.69
N ARG A 48 -3.65 5.58 14.45
CA ARG A 48 -3.80 5.67 15.92
C ARG A 48 -5.14 6.30 16.36
N ASN A 49 -5.69 7.20 15.56
CA ASN A 49 -6.91 7.96 15.85
C ASN A 49 -7.99 7.62 14.84
N ALA A 50 -8.39 6.34 14.78
CA ALA A 50 -9.47 5.94 13.90
C ALA A 50 -10.81 6.52 14.36
N VAL A 51 -11.49 7.21 13.47
CA VAL A 51 -12.82 7.83 13.73
C VAL A 51 -13.97 6.99 13.18
N HIS A 52 -13.65 5.90 12.49
CA HIS A 52 -14.63 4.95 11.95
C HIS A 52 -14.19 3.50 12.28
N PRO A 53 -15.12 2.60 12.67
CA PRO A 53 -14.78 1.23 13.06
C PRO A 53 -14.04 0.44 11.99
N THR A 54 -14.35 0.68 10.72
CA THR A 54 -13.75 0.00 9.56
C THR A 54 -12.75 0.87 8.79
N GLN A 55 -12.25 1.94 9.40
CA GLN A 55 -11.29 2.85 8.78
C GLN A 55 -10.06 2.09 8.28
N LYS A 56 -9.72 2.30 7.01
CA LYS A 56 -8.50 1.77 6.41
C LYS A 56 -7.31 2.66 6.75
N PRO A 57 -6.11 2.08 6.96
CA PRO A 57 -4.90 2.88 7.14
C PRO A 57 -4.62 3.77 5.94
N VAL A 58 -4.33 5.06 6.18
CA VAL A 58 -3.98 6.00 5.11
C VAL A 58 -2.77 5.51 4.33
N ALA A 59 -1.75 4.98 5.00
CA ALA A 59 -0.55 4.44 4.36
C ALA A 59 -0.84 3.29 3.37
N LEU A 60 -1.83 2.43 3.65
CA LEU A 60 -2.27 1.40 2.70
C LEU A 60 -2.87 2.03 1.44
N LEU A 61 -3.73 3.04 1.63
CA LEU A 61 -4.40 3.71 0.51
C LEU A 61 -3.40 4.51 -0.33
N GLU A 62 -2.41 5.18 0.27
CA GLU A 62 -1.31 5.83 -0.45
C GLU A 62 -0.52 4.83 -1.31
N TYR A 63 -0.21 3.66 -0.76
CA TYR A 63 0.47 2.61 -1.52
C TYR A 63 -0.35 2.17 -2.74
N MET A 64 -1.66 1.93 -2.56
CA MET A 64 -2.55 1.53 -3.64
C MET A 64 -2.70 2.64 -4.70
N ILE A 65 -2.91 3.88 -4.27
CA ILE A 65 -3.05 5.04 -5.16
C ILE A 65 -1.78 5.24 -5.99
N LYS A 66 -0.61 5.22 -5.38
CA LYS A 66 0.67 5.33 -6.10
C LYS A 66 0.92 4.19 -7.08
N THR A 67 0.42 2.98 -6.76
CA THR A 67 0.58 1.81 -7.62
C THR A 67 -0.25 1.89 -8.88
N TYR A 68 -1.48 2.42 -8.80
CA TYR A 68 -2.46 2.34 -9.88
C TYR A 68 -2.75 3.69 -10.56
N THR A 69 -2.21 4.79 -10.06
CA THR A 69 -2.43 6.13 -10.62
C THR A 69 -1.15 6.93 -10.71
N LYS A 70 -1.19 7.98 -11.51
CA LYS A 70 -0.13 9.01 -11.63
C LYS A 70 -0.55 10.27 -10.87
N GLU A 71 0.43 11.12 -10.55
CA GLU A 71 0.18 12.46 -9.99
C GLU A 71 -0.76 13.26 -10.88
N GLY A 72 -1.67 13.99 -10.27
CA GLY A 72 -2.69 14.79 -10.95
C GLY A 72 -3.94 14.02 -11.41
N GLU A 73 -3.91 12.68 -11.44
CA GLU A 73 -5.08 11.88 -11.80
C GLU A 73 -6.16 11.92 -10.71
N VAL A 74 -7.40 11.65 -11.12
CA VAL A 74 -8.58 11.66 -10.26
C VAL A 74 -8.84 10.28 -9.70
N VAL A 75 -8.98 10.17 -8.39
CA VAL A 75 -9.38 8.97 -7.67
C VAL A 75 -10.80 9.17 -7.12
N MET A 76 -11.67 8.21 -7.33
CA MET A 76 -13.04 8.25 -6.82
C MET A 76 -13.26 7.15 -5.77
N ASP A 77 -13.91 7.52 -4.67
CA ASP A 77 -14.42 6.59 -3.65
C ASP A 77 -15.91 6.86 -3.44
N ASN A 78 -16.74 5.91 -3.83
CA ASN A 78 -18.21 6.03 -3.76
C ASN A 78 -18.81 5.67 -2.40
N CYS A 79 -17.99 5.31 -1.43
CA CYS A 79 -18.37 5.03 -0.04
C CYS A 79 -17.22 5.42 0.90
N MET A 80 -16.82 6.68 0.84
CA MET A 80 -15.58 7.17 1.43
C MET A 80 -15.51 7.08 2.95
N GLY A 81 -16.63 6.88 3.64
CA GLY A 81 -16.69 6.80 5.10
C GLY A 81 -16.04 8.00 5.77
N SER A 82 -14.98 7.74 6.54
CA SER A 82 -14.20 8.78 7.22
C SER A 82 -13.18 9.52 6.33
N GLY A 83 -13.16 9.29 5.01
CA GLY A 83 -12.35 10.04 4.06
C GLY A 83 -10.86 9.69 4.00
N SER A 84 -10.46 8.50 4.46
CA SER A 84 -9.04 8.11 4.43
C SER A 84 -8.45 8.07 3.00
N ALA A 85 -9.26 7.72 1.99
CA ALA A 85 -8.84 7.76 0.60
C ALA A 85 -8.57 9.19 0.12
N GLY A 86 -9.40 10.16 0.53
CA GLY A 86 -9.19 11.58 0.21
C GLY A 86 -7.90 12.12 0.83
N ILE A 87 -7.60 11.77 2.09
CA ILE A 87 -6.33 12.14 2.74
C ILE A 87 -5.15 11.54 1.97
N ALA A 88 -5.24 10.26 1.60
CA ALA A 88 -4.19 9.59 0.84
C ALA A 88 -3.97 10.23 -0.55
N CYS A 89 -5.04 10.69 -1.20
CA CYS A 89 -4.96 11.44 -2.46
C CYS A 89 -4.22 12.76 -2.27
N GLY A 90 -4.55 13.52 -1.22
CA GLY A 90 -3.86 14.76 -0.89
C GLY A 90 -2.37 14.56 -0.65
N ASN A 91 -2.00 13.55 0.15
CA ASN A 91 -0.62 13.22 0.45
C ASN A 91 0.19 12.75 -0.78
N THR A 92 -0.48 12.40 -1.85
CA THR A 92 0.14 11.82 -3.05
C THR A 92 -0.09 12.63 -4.33
N ASP A 93 -0.56 13.86 -4.20
CA ASP A 93 -0.82 14.80 -5.30
C ASP A 93 -1.85 14.27 -6.34
N ARG A 94 -2.90 13.57 -5.85
CA ARG A 94 -4.04 13.14 -6.67
C ARG A 94 -5.27 13.97 -6.34
N GLN A 95 -6.12 14.16 -7.33
CA GLN A 95 -7.45 14.76 -7.12
C GLN A 95 -8.40 13.69 -6.54
N PHE A 96 -9.38 14.13 -5.75
CA PHE A 96 -10.28 13.20 -5.08
C PHE A 96 -11.75 13.57 -5.31
N ILE A 97 -12.55 12.54 -5.59
CA ILE A 97 -14.02 12.62 -5.59
C ILE A 97 -14.52 11.62 -4.58
N GLY A 98 -15.10 12.09 -3.48
CA GLY A 98 -15.67 11.25 -2.44
C GLY A 98 -17.18 11.35 -2.39
N ILE A 99 -17.85 10.21 -2.19
CA ILE A 99 -19.30 10.11 -1.99
C ILE A 99 -19.53 9.37 -0.69
N GLU A 100 -20.42 9.90 0.16
CA GLU A 100 -20.85 9.29 1.42
C GLU A 100 -22.31 9.61 1.63
N ALA A 101 -23.09 8.60 2.00
CA ALA A 101 -24.53 8.73 2.21
C ALA A 101 -24.89 9.18 3.64
N ASP A 102 -24.02 8.89 4.60
CA ASP A 102 -24.22 9.28 5.99
C ASP A 102 -23.67 10.69 6.21
N ASP A 103 -24.54 11.62 6.61
CA ASP A 103 -24.21 13.02 6.80
C ASP A 103 -23.11 13.24 7.86
N TYR A 104 -23.11 12.46 8.93
CA TYR A 104 -22.08 12.54 9.98
C TYR A 104 -20.72 12.15 9.45
N TYR A 105 -20.64 11.03 8.75
CA TYR A 105 -19.37 10.59 8.16
C TYR A 105 -18.94 11.48 7.00
N PHE A 106 -19.87 12.02 6.23
CA PHE A 106 -19.55 12.99 5.19
C PHE A 106 -18.87 14.24 5.77
N GLN A 107 -19.45 14.85 6.83
CA GLN A 107 -18.84 16.02 7.47
C GLN A 107 -17.49 15.68 8.10
N THR A 108 -17.39 14.53 8.77
CA THR A 108 -16.13 14.04 9.34
C THR A 108 -15.05 13.88 8.27
N ALA A 109 -15.40 13.27 7.13
CA ALA A 109 -14.48 13.09 6.00
C ALA A 109 -14.02 14.45 5.43
N LYS A 110 -14.97 15.34 5.19
CA LYS A 110 -14.71 16.68 4.68
C LYS A 110 -13.68 17.43 5.55
N GLU A 111 -13.91 17.51 6.85
CA GLU A 111 -12.98 18.19 7.79
C GLU A 111 -11.59 17.53 7.81
N ARG A 112 -11.52 16.21 7.76
CA ARG A 112 -10.25 15.48 7.76
C ARG A 112 -9.46 15.72 6.49
N ILE A 113 -10.14 15.70 5.35
CA ILE A 113 -9.53 15.91 4.03
C ILE A 113 -9.04 17.35 3.91
N GLU A 114 -9.89 18.34 4.25
CA GLU A 114 -9.53 19.77 4.20
C GLU A 114 -8.31 20.09 5.08
N LYS A 115 -8.24 19.54 6.29
CA LYS A 115 -7.05 19.65 7.15
C LYS A 115 -5.80 19.04 6.51
N GLY A 116 -5.95 17.94 5.80
CA GLY A 116 -4.86 17.29 5.07
C GLY A 116 -4.33 18.13 3.92
N TYR A 117 -5.20 18.85 3.23
CA TYR A 117 -4.83 19.77 2.14
C TYR A 117 -4.36 21.15 2.62
N GLY A 118 -4.42 21.45 3.93
CA GLY A 118 -4.02 22.74 4.49
C GLY A 118 -4.96 23.90 4.14
N VAL A 119 -6.24 23.60 3.89
CA VAL A 119 -7.32 24.57 3.57
C VAL A 119 -8.21 24.75 4.79
#